data_64dcd3ad1197daebad3d002ad61d4df7
#
_entry.id   64dcd3ad1197daebad3d002ad61d4df7
#
_cell.length_a   1.000
_cell.length_b   1.000
_cell.length_c   1.000
_cell.angle_alpha   90.00
_cell.angle_beta   90.00
_cell.angle_gamma   90.00
#
_symmetry.space_group_name_H-M   'P 1'
#
loop_
_entity.id
_entity.type
_entity.pdbx_description
1 polymer ?
#
loop_
_entity_poly.entity_id
_entity_poly.type
_entity_poly.pdbx_seq_one_letter_code
_entity_poly.pdbx_strand_id
1 'polypeptide(L)'
;MKYQKILGLVATAGLLLAGCATDSDNNNTWLSDPNAVHVSASVGSIFTRSNPAASDETGQKGFNEKDVMGVSNNGKSLNYTFNGTDWQPGNGSYLVWDKNDLKFQCWYPADGNNSFNKGYIHEDQSNATEIAKSDYMTAEKYLNAIPDSRKLEVALERKTARLIFNIQSFNDQFDASTKVNHIRIVGKECTDANETSTINIMPLQKGEGGIGTTYTALVIPGKVEGKLYFTTDEATETPLVVKTGALEAGKSYTYNLIVGKNKVTIGNVTVAEWGEDKIEGGKAEFTIPYVTFTAEKPQTFKMTEHEGYKISGLEYSVNNGDWTTLVAGTGVSFGGSNGNLRLRGTNLNGTSVPGQYSTITFTETNVPVACTGDIRTLLDWDNYTTVNTENARFNYLFNNCSVLTSAPELPATSLAYNCYHCMFLGCTNLKSAPKLPAPTLTTGCYFGMFSMCTNLKTAPELPAKALAYQCYDSMFSGCTNLKSAELSIEFLDDRGCCNFMFNNCTNLSSVTMLAPSKEITFSEFHLENWLNNAGTDQSVKNRTLKVQDKAAYEALKANAKFLPTNWQIGNCKVLDKDGNEITE
;
A
#
# COMPACT_ATOMS: atom_id res chain seq x y z
N MET A 1 41.83 -2.17 40.29
CA MET A 1 41.48 -3.17 41.32
C MET A 1 40.01 -3.09 41.65
N LYS A 2 39.37 -4.23 41.57
CA LYS A 2 38.06 -4.68 42.06
C LYS A 2 36.76 -4.14 41.43
N TYR A 3 36.22 -5.04 40.68
CA TYR A 3 34.79 -5.21 40.35
C TYR A 3 33.91 -5.28 41.61
N GLN A 4 32.64 -4.81 41.48
CA GLN A 4 31.51 -5.55 42.05
C GLN A 4 30.26 -5.27 41.24
N LYS A 5 29.68 -6.36 40.72
CA LYS A 5 28.29 -6.53 40.24
C LYS A 5 27.33 -6.42 41.43
N ILE A 6 26.19 -5.78 41.21
CA ILE A 6 25.00 -6.11 42.02
C ILE A 6 23.82 -6.30 41.06
N LEU A 7 23.34 -7.52 41.06
CA LEU A 7 21.98 -7.96 40.65
C LEU A 7 21.01 -7.54 41.78
N GLY A 8 19.78 -7.19 41.44
CA GLY A 8 18.70 -7.02 42.42
C GLY A 8 17.43 -6.62 41.69
N LEU A 9 16.66 -7.55 41.43
CA LEU A 9 15.44 -8.04 42.11
C LEU A 9 14.20 -7.15 41.86
N VAL A 10 13.29 -7.70 41.09
CA VAL A 10 11.87 -7.32 41.01
C VAL A 10 11.21 -7.46 42.39
N ALA A 11 10.54 -6.42 42.83
CA ALA A 11 9.60 -6.51 43.92
C ALA A 11 8.37 -5.65 43.63
N THR A 12 7.28 -6.33 43.33
CA THR A 12 5.92 -5.83 43.44
C THR A 12 5.61 -5.48 44.90
N ALA A 13 5.23 -4.24 45.15
CA ALA A 13 4.57 -3.88 46.40
C ALA A 13 3.54 -2.80 46.12
N GLY A 14 2.29 -3.17 46.16
CA GLY A 14 1.18 -2.25 46.29
C GLY A 14 1.27 -1.52 47.62
N LEU A 15 1.16 -0.21 47.59
CA LEU A 15 0.87 0.59 48.80
C LEU A 15 -0.39 1.42 48.51
N LEU A 16 -1.45 1.00 49.22
CA LEU A 16 -2.58 1.87 49.53
C LEU A 16 -2.10 2.97 50.47
N LEU A 17 -2.12 4.20 50.03
CA LEU A 17 -2.05 5.35 50.89
C LEU A 17 -3.38 6.10 50.80
N ALA A 18 -4.19 5.92 51.82
CA ALA A 18 -5.29 6.79 52.14
C ALA A 18 -4.71 8.13 52.63
N GLY A 19 -4.83 9.16 51.83
CA GLY A 19 -4.55 10.54 52.20
C GLY A 19 -5.85 11.32 52.14
N CYS A 20 -6.38 11.76 53.30
CA CYS A 20 -7.44 12.73 53.39
C CYS A 20 -7.02 14.01 52.65
N ALA A 21 -7.77 14.40 51.65
CA ALA A 21 -7.76 15.72 51.08
C ALA A 21 -9.16 16.32 51.20
N THR A 22 -9.19 17.53 51.66
CA THR A 22 -10.31 18.39 51.96
C THR A 22 -11.17 18.67 50.72
N ASP A 23 -12.47 18.75 50.95
CA ASP A 23 -13.54 19.04 50.02
C ASP A 23 -13.25 20.19 49.07
N SER A 24 -13.40 19.91 47.79
CA SER A 24 -14.02 20.79 46.81
C SER A 24 -14.87 19.93 45.89
N ASP A 25 -16.15 20.20 45.85
CA ASP A 25 -17.16 19.53 45.05
C ASP A 25 -16.77 19.36 43.59
N ASN A 26 -16.33 18.18 43.22
CA ASN A 26 -16.35 17.65 41.85
C ASN A 26 -16.83 16.21 41.92
N ASN A 27 -18.13 16.03 41.64
CA ASN A 27 -18.77 14.74 41.48
C ASN A 27 -18.19 14.00 40.26
N ASN A 28 -17.01 13.41 40.40
CA ASN A 28 -16.37 12.56 39.39
C ASN A 28 -16.98 11.15 39.43
N THR A 29 -18.31 11.09 39.27
CA THR A 29 -19.11 9.85 39.36
C THR A 29 -18.70 8.83 38.30
N TRP A 30 -18.11 9.25 37.19
CA TRP A 30 -17.68 8.34 36.11
C TRP A 30 -16.54 7.40 36.53
N LEU A 31 -15.63 7.81 37.44
CA LEU A 31 -14.54 6.96 37.94
C LEU A 31 -15.05 5.80 38.81
N SER A 32 -16.18 6.00 39.49
CA SER A 32 -16.79 5.02 40.36
C SER A 32 -17.93 4.23 39.70
N ASP A 33 -18.40 4.61 38.53
CA ASP A 33 -19.43 3.92 37.78
C ASP A 33 -18.86 2.69 37.06
N PRO A 34 -19.22 1.47 37.46
CA PRO A 34 -18.72 0.25 36.82
C PRO A 34 -19.20 0.07 35.37
N ASN A 35 -20.16 0.87 34.95
CA ASN A 35 -20.66 0.87 33.56
C ASN A 35 -20.07 2.00 32.70
N ALA A 36 -19.27 2.89 33.25
CA ALA A 36 -18.62 3.96 32.48
C ALA A 36 -17.64 3.39 31.44
N VAL A 37 -17.60 4.01 30.28
CA VAL A 37 -16.59 3.74 29.25
C VAL A 37 -15.34 4.56 29.57
N HIS A 38 -14.29 3.88 30.00
CA HIS A 38 -12.96 4.46 30.16
C HIS A 38 -12.20 4.35 28.84
N VAL A 39 -11.69 5.46 28.30
CA VAL A 39 -11.04 5.48 26.99
C VAL A 39 -9.52 5.45 27.15
N SER A 40 -8.86 4.60 26.39
CA SER A 40 -7.42 4.58 26.17
C SER A 40 -7.15 4.69 24.68
N ALA A 41 -6.48 5.75 24.23
CA ALA A 41 -6.22 5.99 22.84
C ALA A 41 -4.71 6.02 22.54
N SER A 42 -4.34 5.45 21.39
CA SER A 42 -3.01 5.55 20.81
C SER A 42 -3.11 6.04 19.37
N VAL A 43 -2.00 6.47 18.79
CA VAL A 43 -1.92 6.80 17.36
C VAL A 43 -1.20 5.66 16.64
N GLY A 44 -1.78 5.21 15.50
CA GLY A 44 -1.27 4.10 14.72
C GLY A 44 -1.56 2.71 15.31
N SER A 45 -0.92 1.68 14.77
CA SER A 45 -1.07 0.30 15.27
C SER A 45 -0.62 0.20 16.73
N ILE A 46 -1.31 -0.62 17.54
CA ILE A 46 -0.98 -0.92 18.94
C ILE A 46 0.49 -1.38 19.15
N PHE A 47 1.17 -1.74 18.08
CA PHE A 47 2.57 -2.18 18.06
C PHE A 47 3.58 -1.09 17.69
N THR A 48 3.14 0.09 17.23
CA THR A 48 4.02 1.20 16.90
C THR A 48 3.97 2.25 18.01
N ARG A 49 5.06 2.38 18.77
CA ARG A 49 5.17 3.26 19.95
C ARG A 49 5.58 4.68 19.64
N SER A 50 5.30 5.23 18.48
CA SER A 50 5.74 6.58 18.15
C SER A 50 4.63 7.43 17.58
N ASN A 51 4.38 8.57 18.23
CA ASN A 51 3.53 9.62 17.73
C ASN A 51 4.29 10.95 17.75
N PRO A 52 4.94 11.35 16.62
CA PRO A 52 5.48 12.69 16.53
C PRO A 52 4.35 13.71 16.53
N ALA A 53 4.51 14.82 17.22
CA ALA A 53 3.67 16.00 17.04
C ALA A 53 3.65 16.36 15.55
N ALA A 54 2.52 16.87 15.07
CA ALA A 54 2.35 17.26 13.67
C ALA A 54 3.47 18.17 13.14
N SER A 55 4.10 18.95 14.02
CA SER A 55 5.15 19.93 13.74
C SER A 55 6.58 19.41 13.95
N ASP A 56 6.79 18.25 14.57
CA ASP A 56 8.12 17.79 14.96
C ASP A 56 8.47 16.43 14.32
N GLU A 57 9.69 16.32 13.77
CA GLU A 57 10.24 15.07 13.26
C GLU A 57 10.76 14.15 14.38
N THR A 58 11.09 14.71 15.55
CA THR A 58 11.64 13.97 16.70
C THR A 58 10.57 13.32 17.57
N GLY A 59 9.31 13.59 17.29
CA GLY A 59 8.15 12.85 17.74
C GLY A 59 7.77 12.98 19.21
N GLN A 60 6.66 13.65 19.50
CA GLN A 60 5.93 13.37 20.72
C GLN A 60 5.30 11.98 20.62
N LYS A 61 5.56 11.15 21.64
CA LYS A 61 5.05 9.78 21.74
C LYS A 61 3.73 9.74 22.48
N GLY A 62 2.72 10.50 22.05
CA GLY A 62 1.42 10.51 22.68
C GLY A 62 0.66 11.82 22.49
N PHE A 63 -0.53 11.86 23.05
CA PHE A 63 -1.36 13.05 23.09
C PHE A 63 -0.84 14.05 24.13
N ASN A 64 -1.08 15.33 23.90
CA ASN A 64 -0.74 16.39 24.84
C ASN A 64 -1.85 16.57 25.87
N GLU A 65 -1.49 17.03 27.06
CA GLU A 65 -2.47 17.51 28.03
C GLU A 65 -3.38 18.56 27.39
N LYS A 66 -4.69 18.42 27.58
CA LYS A 66 -5.79 19.20 26.98
C LYS A 66 -6.17 18.84 25.54
N ASP A 67 -5.54 17.86 24.92
CA ASP A 67 -6.06 17.31 23.67
C ASP A 67 -7.48 16.79 23.85
N VAL A 68 -8.33 17.01 22.84
CA VAL A 68 -9.75 16.61 22.87
C VAL A 68 -10.05 15.63 21.75
N MET A 69 -10.62 14.48 22.12
CA MET A 69 -11.07 13.43 21.22
C MET A 69 -12.60 13.26 21.32
N GLY A 70 -13.27 13.12 20.19
CA GLY A 70 -14.67 12.72 20.12
C GLY A 70 -14.81 11.21 20.18
N VAL A 71 -15.78 10.73 20.94
CA VAL A 71 -16.16 9.32 21.02
C VAL A 71 -17.66 9.20 20.86
N SER A 72 -18.10 8.37 19.93
CA SER A 72 -19.51 8.12 19.64
C SER A 72 -19.84 6.65 19.82
N ASN A 73 -20.99 6.39 20.45
CA ASN A 73 -21.60 5.06 20.57
C ASN A 73 -23.12 5.25 20.62
N ASN A 74 -23.87 4.41 19.92
CA ASN A 74 -25.33 4.39 19.89
C ASN A 74 -25.96 5.78 19.65
N GLY A 75 -25.41 6.53 18.68
CA GLY A 75 -25.90 7.87 18.34
C GLY A 75 -25.59 8.97 19.37
N LYS A 76 -24.97 8.65 20.50
CA LYS A 76 -24.49 9.62 21.49
C LYS A 76 -23.00 9.90 21.24
N SER A 77 -22.65 11.18 21.06
CA SER A 77 -21.25 11.63 20.89
C SER A 77 -20.84 12.51 22.06
N LEU A 78 -19.68 12.27 22.62
CA LEU A 78 -19.11 13.04 23.71
C LEU A 78 -17.63 13.33 23.47
N ASN A 79 -17.16 14.45 24.00
CA ASN A 79 -15.77 14.81 23.97
C ASN A 79 -15.06 14.31 25.25
N TYR A 80 -13.88 13.73 25.06
CA TYR A 80 -12.96 13.33 26.11
C TYR A 80 -11.70 14.17 25.99
N THR A 81 -11.24 14.72 27.10
CA THR A 81 -10.04 15.56 27.20
C THR A 81 -8.92 14.75 27.86
N PHE A 82 -7.74 14.77 27.29
CA PHE A 82 -6.56 14.12 27.85
C PHE A 82 -5.95 14.98 28.97
N ASN A 83 -5.77 14.41 30.16
CA ASN A 83 -5.20 15.10 31.31
C ASN A 83 -3.69 14.85 31.51
N GLY A 84 -3.03 14.24 30.52
CA GLY A 84 -1.64 13.80 30.61
C GLY A 84 -1.48 12.31 30.98
N THR A 85 -2.54 11.69 31.47
CA THR A 85 -2.53 10.25 31.86
C THR A 85 -3.73 9.50 31.27
N ASP A 86 -4.93 10.06 31.43
CA ASP A 86 -6.20 9.45 31.04
C ASP A 86 -7.09 10.41 30.26
N TRP A 87 -7.97 9.84 29.44
CA TRP A 87 -9.01 10.57 28.73
C TRP A 87 -10.24 10.75 29.62
N GLN A 88 -10.53 11.98 30.00
CA GLN A 88 -11.62 12.33 30.91
C GLN A 88 -12.81 12.90 30.13
N PRO A 89 -14.05 12.44 30.40
CA PRO A 89 -15.24 13.00 29.77
C PRO A 89 -15.47 14.44 30.20
N GLY A 90 -15.91 15.29 29.25
CA GLY A 90 -16.23 16.68 29.53
C GLY A 90 -17.58 16.85 30.26
N ASN A 91 -17.71 17.90 31.06
CA ASN A 91 -18.98 18.38 31.63
C ASN A 91 -19.80 17.33 32.44
N GLY A 92 -19.13 16.38 33.08
CA GLY A 92 -19.80 15.36 33.92
C GLY A 92 -20.66 14.34 33.17
N SER A 93 -20.68 14.38 31.85
CA SER A 93 -21.38 13.40 30.99
C SER A 93 -20.41 12.41 30.40
N TYR A 94 -20.70 11.13 30.50
CA TYR A 94 -19.87 10.05 29.94
C TYR A 94 -20.70 9.00 29.21
N LEU A 95 -20.03 8.19 28.37
CA LEU A 95 -20.62 7.05 27.71
C LEU A 95 -20.67 5.87 28.70
N VAL A 96 -21.72 5.05 28.58
CA VAL A 96 -21.88 3.82 29.36
C VAL A 96 -21.86 2.62 28.42
N TRP A 97 -21.36 1.50 28.94
CA TRP A 97 -21.35 0.24 28.21
C TRP A 97 -22.78 -0.25 27.96
N ASP A 98 -23.13 -0.43 26.68
CA ASP A 98 -24.35 -1.11 26.24
C ASP A 98 -23.96 -2.41 25.52
N LYS A 99 -24.33 -3.56 26.12
CA LYS A 99 -24.05 -4.87 25.52
C LYS A 99 -24.79 -5.15 24.20
N ASN A 100 -25.79 -4.34 23.85
CA ASN A 100 -26.50 -4.45 22.58
C ASN A 100 -25.87 -3.59 21.48
N ASP A 101 -24.99 -2.67 21.83
CA ASP A 101 -24.24 -1.84 20.88
C ASP A 101 -22.82 -1.60 21.37
N LEU A 102 -21.88 -2.37 20.83
CA LEU A 102 -20.45 -2.31 21.11
C LEU A 102 -19.65 -1.76 19.94
N LYS A 103 -20.30 -0.91 19.11
CA LYS A 103 -19.66 -0.16 18.04
C LYS A 103 -19.30 1.24 18.52
N PHE A 104 -18.01 1.58 18.47
CA PHE A 104 -17.48 2.88 18.83
C PHE A 104 -16.82 3.55 17.62
N GLN A 105 -17.06 4.85 17.47
CA GLN A 105 -16.39 5.70 16.49
C GLN A 105 -15.67 6.82 17.23
N CYS A 106 -14.37 6.97 16.95
CA CYS A 106 -13.52 7.97 17.59
C CYS A 106 -12.89 8.87 16.54
N TRP A 107 -12.71 10.16 16.84
CA TRP A 107 -12.04 11.13 15.98
C TRP A 107 -11.24 12.14 16.79
N TYR A 108 -10.17 12.62 16.22
CA TYR A 108 -9.26 13.63 16.79
C TYR A 108 -8.76 14.57 15.69
N PRO A 109 -8.62 15.88 15.95
CA PRO A 109 -9.08 16.59 17.14
C PRO A 109 -10.61 16.79 17.13
N ALA A 110 -11.22 16.90 18.32
CA ALA A 110 -12.64 17.21 18.45
C ALA A 110 -12.83 18.70 18.78
N ASP A 111 -12.54 19.54 17.83
CA ASP A 111 -12.55 21.02 17.92
C ASP A 111 -13.90 21.66 17.60
N GLY A 112 -14.94 20.86 17.36
CA GLY A 112 -16.28 21.30 16.97
C GLY A 112 -16.52 21.33 15.46
N ASN A 113 -15.48 21.36 14.64
CA ASN A 113 -15.58 21.30 13.17
C ASN A 113 -15.44 19.86 12.66
N ASN A 114 -14.61 19.06 13.31
CA ASN A 114 -14.33 17.67 12.95
C ASN A 114 -15.38 16.71 13.51
N SER A 115 -15.66 15.64 12.75
CA SER A 115 -16.48 14.50 13.14
C SER A 115 -15.80 13.20 12.68
N PHE A 116 -16.37 12.04 13.03
CA PHE A 116 -15.83 10.75 12.57
C PHE A 116 -15.76 10.64 11.02
N ASN A 117 -16.71 11.27 10.31
CA ASN A 117 -16.82 11.16 8.85
C ASN A 117 -16.18 12.33 8.09
N LYS A 118 -15.83 13.43 8.75
CA LYS A 118 -15.32 14.63 8.08
C LYS A 118 -14.29 15.34 8.94
N GLY A 119 -13.08 15.46 8.41
CA GLY A 119 -11.99 16.23 9.00
C GLY A 119 -11.61 17.42 8.13
N TYR A 120 -11.26 18.55 8.74
CA TYR A 120 -10.90 19.79 8.08
C TYR A 120 -9.42 20.10 8.20
N ILE A 121 -8.91 20.80 7.20
CA ILE A 121 -7.57 21.38 7.17
C ILE A 121 -7.71 22.88 7.47
N HIS A 122 -6.88 23.38 8.37
CA HIS A 122 -6.83 24.80 8.71
C HIS A 122 -5.87 25.56 7.78
N GLU A 123 -6.24 26.78 7.39
CA GLU A 123 -5.38 27.65 6.55
C GLU A 123 -4.10 28.05 7.26
N ASP A 124 -4.21 28.46 8.51
CA ASP A 124 -3.06 28.78 9.33
C ASP A 124 -2.48 27.51 9.95
N GLN A 125 -1.29 27.15 9.52
CA GLN A 125 -0.46 26.10 10.11
C GLN A 125 0.95 26.64 10.44
N SER A 126 1.07 27.94 10.67
CA SER A 126 2.35 28.64 10.81
C SER A 126 3.14 28.30 12.09
N ASN A 127 2.50 27.66 13.05
CA ASN A 127 3.15 27.23 14.30
C ASN A 127 2.63 25.87 14.77
N ALA A 128 3.28 25.32 15.81
CA ALA A 128 3.01 23.97 16.32
C ALA A 128 1.55 23.78 16.81
N THR A 129 0.95 24.81 17.37
CA THR A 129 -0.43 24.74 17.87
C THR A 129 -1.43 24.75 16.72
N GLU A 130 -1.22 25.59 15.73
CA GLU A 130 -2.13 25.72 14.59
C GLU A 130 -2.07 24.50 13.66
N ILE A 131 -0.87 23.99 13.34
CA ILE A 131 -0.73 22.79 12.51
C ILE A 131 -1.37 21.56 13.16
N ALA A 132 -1.34 21.45 14.51
CA ALA A 132 -1.93 20.33 15.23
C ALA A 132 -3.46 20.24 15.05
N LYS A 133 -4.15 21.37 14.80
CA LYS A 133 -5.60 21.40 14.53
C LYS A 133 -5.97 20.67 13.24
N SER A 134 -5.02 20.48 12.33
CA SER A 134 -5.20 19.74 11.06
C SER A 134 -4.77 18.28 11.14
N ASP A 135 -4.31 17.75 12.29
CA ASP A 135 -3.89 16.34 12.44
C ASP A 135 -5.10 15.42 12.65
N TYR A 136 -5.94 15.32 11.62
CA TYR A 136 -7.18 14.57 11.68
C TYR A 136 -6.94 13.06 11.63
N MET A 137 -7.51 12.36 12.62
CA MET A 137 -7.41 10.91 12.82
C MET A 137 -8.77 10.32 13.18
N THR A 138 -9.00 9.06 12.80
CA THR A 138 -10.21 8.33 13.20
C THR A 138 -9.90 6.90 13.60
N ALA A 139 -10.79 6.31 14.40
CA ALA A 139 -10.83 4.88 14.66
C ALA A 139 -12.27 4.40 14.74
N GLU A 140 -12.54 3.23 14.18
CA GLU A 140 -13.79 2.50 14.40
C GLU A 140 -13.47 1.20 15.13
N LYS A 141 -14.17 0.92 16.22
CA LYS A 141 -13.94 -0.25 17.05
C LYS A 141 -15.23 -1.03 17.25
N TYR A 142 -15.20 -2.32 16.88
CA TYR A 142 -16.26 -3.28 17.16
C TYR A 142 -15.76 -4.26 18.24
N LEU A 143 -16.56 -4.47 19.27
CA LEU A 143 -16.25 -5.41 20.32
C LEU A 143 -17.32 -6.50 20.38
N ASN A 144 -16.89 -7.75 20.57
CA ASN A 144 -17.80 -8.89 20.72
C ASN A 144 -18.39 -9.02 22.13
N ALA A 145 -17.74 -8.40 23.12
CA ALA A 145 -18.17 -8.34 24.51
C ALA A 145 -17.57 -7.11 25.19
N ILE A 146 -18.17 -6.68 26.30
CA ILE A 146 -17.62 -5.63 27.14
C ILE A 146 -16.31 -6.15 27.76
N PRO A 147 -15.18 -5.44 27.61
CA PRO A 147 -13.91 -5.87 28.19
C PRO A 147 -13.97 -5.94 29.72
N ASP A 148 -13.32 -6.93 30.33
CA ASP A 148 -13.23 -7.06 31.80
C ASP A 148 -12.56 -5.82 32.42
N SER A 149 -11.61 -5.21 31.72
CA SER A 149 -10.94 -3.96 32.10
C SER A 149 -11.86 -2.73 32.11
N ARG A 150 -13.05 -2.81 31.51
CA ARG A 150 -13.95 -1.68 31.25
C ARG A 150 -13.29 -0.52 30.46
N LYS A 151 -12.18 -0.80 29.77
CA LYS A 151 -11.46 0.17 28.93
C LYS A 151 -11.79 -0.04 27.47
N LEU A 152 -12.12 1.04 26.78
CA LEU A 152 -12.19 1.13 25.33
C LEU A 152 -10.79 1.47 24.82
N GLU A 153 -10.08 0.49 24.30
CA GLU A 153 -8.77 0.69 23.70
C GLU A 153 -8.94 0.94 22.20
N VAL A 154 -8.48 2.10 21.73
CA VAL A 154 -8.56 2.51 20.32
C VAL A 154 -7.20 2.95 19.80
N ALA A 155 -6.89 2.59 18.55
CA ALA A 155 -5.77 3.09 17.81
C ALA A 155 -6.29 4.01 16.70
N LEU A 156 -5.98 5.29 16.79
CA LEU A 156 -6.40 6.31 15.82
C LEU A 156 -5.45 6.29 14.61
N GLU A 157 -6.01 6.24 13.42
CA GLU A 157 -5.29 6.28 12.16
C GLU A 157 -5.37 7.67 11.56
N ARG A 158 -4.23 8.24 11.15
CA ARG A 158 -4.17 9.52 10.45
C ARG A 158 -4.87 9.44 9.10
N LYS A 159 -5.68 10.43 8.82
CA LYS A 159 -6.35 10.64 7.52
C LYS A 159 -5.72 11.76 6.72
N THR A 160 -4.68 12.40 7.24
CA THR A 160 -3.86 13.44 6.60
C THR A 160 -2.48 12.89 6.23
N ALA A 161 -1.80 13.59 5.31
CA ALA A 161 -0.39 13.41 5.00
C ALA A 161 0.41 14.61 5.51
N ARG A 162 1.65 14.39 5.94
CA ARG A 162 2.59 15.47 6.26
C ARG A 162 3.43 15.78 5.03
N LEU A 163 3.42 17.05 4.60
CA LEU A 163 4.22 17.56 3.49
C LEU A 163 5.29 18.50 4.02
N ILE A 164 6.52 18.30 3.61
CA ILE A 164 7.67 19.14 3.94
C ILE A 164 8.34 19.58 2.63
N PHE A 165 8.41 20.88 2.36
CA PHE A 165 9.29 21.42 1.33
C PHE A 165 10.59 21.89 1.98
N ASN A 166 11.73 21.37 1.52
CA ASN A 166 13.06 21.73 1.97
C ASN A 166 13.81 22.46 0.85
N ILE A 167 14.27 23.68 1.08
CA ILE A 167 15.11 24.40 0.12
C ILE A 167 16.51 23.80 0.16
N GLN A 168 16.81 22.93 -0.79
CA GLN A 168 18.10 22.21 -0.88
C GLN A 168 19.18 23.10 -1.50
N SER A 169 18.84 23.83 -2.57
CA SER A 169 19.78 24.73 -3.25
C SER A 169 19.02 25.75 -4.11
N PHE A 170 19.72 26.79 -4.49
CA PHE A 170 19.35 27.69 -5.59
C PHE A 170 20.27 27.38 -6.78
N ASN A 171 19.77 27.54 -8.03
CA ASN A 171 20.59 27.37 -9.21
C ASN A 171 21.49 28.61 -9.44
N ASP A 172 22.42 28.52 -10.39
CA ASP A 172 23.42 29.54 -10.72
C ASP A 172 22.84 30.91 -11.14
N GLN A 173 21.51 31.02 -11.30
CA GLN A 173 20.81 32.27 -11.65
C GLN A 173 20.56 33.18 -10.45
N PHE A 174 20.79 32.68 -9.23
CA PHE A 174 20.58 33.36 -7.97
C PHE A 174 21.91 33.63 -7.27
N ASP A 175 21.98 34.70 -6.50
CA ASP A 175 23.09 34.96 -5.61
C ASP A 175 22.93 34.23 -4.28
N ALA A 176 24.00 34.19 -3.47
CA ALA A 176 24.03 33.50 -2.18
C ALA A 176 23.09 34.10 -1.11
N SER A 177 22.57 35.30 -1.33
CA SER A 177 21.64 36.00 -0.43
C SER A 177 20.19 35.75 -0.77
N THR A 178 19.88 35.07 -1.87
CA THR A 178 18.51 34.80 -2.33
C THR A 178 17.73 33.97 -1.32
N LYS A 179 16.51 34.39 -1.04
CA LYS A 179 15.59 33.73 -0.12
C LYS A 179 14.22 33.57 -0.77
N VAL A 180 13.55 32.46 -0.47
CA VAL A 180 12.13 32.31 -0.68
C VAL A 180 11.43 33.06 0.48
N ASN A 181 10.62 34.05 0.17
CA ASN A 181 9.98 34.86 1.21
C ASN A 181 8.96 34.04 2.00
N HIS A 182 8.08 33.33 1.29
CA HIS A 182 7.14 32.39 1.89
C HIS A 182 6.64 31.37 0.85
N ILE A 183 5.94 30.35 1.33
CA ILE A 183 5.27 29.34 0.51
C ILE A 183 3.78 29.30 0.89
N ARG A 184 2.91 29.14 -0.10
CA ARG A 184 1.51 28.72 0.07
C ARG A 184 1.34 27.31 -0.46
N ILE A 185 0.64 26.46 0.28
CA ILE A 185 0.32 25.09 -0.16
C ILE A 185 -1.16 25.03 -0.49
N VAL A 186 -1.47 24.68 -1.76
CA VAL A 186 -2.84 24.57 -2.25
C VAL A 186 -3.27 23.12 -2.17
N GLY A 187 -4.27 22.83 -1.36
CA GLY A 187 -4.80 21.49 -1.14
C GLY A 187 -6.31 21.47 -0.97
N LYS A 188 -6.88 20.31 -0.68
CA LYS A 188 -8.30 20.16 -0.32
C LYS A 188 -8.56 20.70 1.08
N GLU A 189 -9.75 21.26 1.28
CA GLU A 189 -10.19 21.83 2.56
C GLU A 189 -10.58 20.73 3.57
N CYS A 190 -11.19 19.64 3.12
CA CYS A 190 -11.63 18.56 4.01
C CYS A 190 -11.56 17.18 3.37
N THR A 191 -11.77 16.15 4.20
CA THR A 191 -11.68 14.73 3.79
C THR A 191 -12.87 14.22 2.99
N ASP A 192 -13.97 14.99 2.84
CA ASP A 192 -15.13 14.56 2.07
C ASP A 192 -14.76 14.45 0.58
N ALA A 193 -14.96 13.27 0.01
CA ALA A 193 -14.65 12.99 -1.39
C ALA A 193 -15.49 13.81 -2.38
N ASN A 194 -16.70 14.23 -1.96
CA ASN A 194 -17.62 15.02 -2.77
C ASN A 194 -17.33 16.53 -2.67
N GLU A 195 -16.52 16.94 -1.69
CA GLU A 195 -16.14 18.35 -1.51
C GLU A 195 -14.97 18.68 -2.43
N THR A 196 -15.14 19.71 -3.23
CA THR A 196 -14.12 20.18 -4.20
C THR A 196 -13.43 21.46 -3.76
N SER A 197 -13.80 22.03 -2.62
CA SER A 197 -13.19 23.23 -2.07
C SER A 197 -11.70 23.06 -1.86
N THR A 198 -10.94 24.08 -2.24
CA THR A 198 -9.50 24.16 -2.04
C THR A 198 -9.16 25.27 -1.06
N ILE A 199 -8.07 25.07 -0.35
CA ILE A 199 -7.59 25.98 0.70
C ILE A 199 -6.13 26.35 0.42
N ASN A 200 -5.73 27.58 0.77
CA ASN A 200 -4.36 28.06 0.71
C ASN A 200 -3.74 28.01 2.10
N ILE A 201 -2.94 26.98 2.34
CA ILE A 201 -2.32 26.71 3.64
C ILE A 201 -1.06 27.55 3.78
N MET A 202 -0.93 28.24 4.91
CA MET A 202 0.30 28.86 5.39
C MET A 202 1.07 27.85 6.23
N PRO A 203 2.16 27.25 5.70
CA PRO A 203 2.86 26.17 6.40
C PRO A 203 3.71 26.66 7.56
N LEU A 204 4.05 25.76 8.47
CA LEU A 204 5.08 25.99 9.49
C LEU A 204 6.44 26.15 8.82
N GLN A 205 7.04 27.33 8.95
CA GLN A 205 8.38 27.61 8.45
C GLN A 205 9.43 27.44 9.55
N LYS A 206 10.49 26.69 9.25
CA LYS A 206 11.71 26.63 10.07
C LYS A 206 12.89 27.10 9.21
N GLY A 207 13.52 28.21 9.59
CA GLY A 207 14.57 28.90 8.83
C GLY A 207 14.09 30.21 8.21
N GLU A 208 14.98 30.89 7.50
CA GLU A 208 14.75 32.26 6.98
C GLU A 208 14.57 32.33 5.45
N GLY A 209 14.12 31.24 4.80
CA GLY A 209 13.89 31.18 3.35
C GLY A 209 15.12 30.86 2.50
N GLY A 210 16.31 30.74 3.09
CA GLY A 210 17.52 30.29 2.42
C GLY A 210 17.65 28.76 2.37
N ILE A 211 18.82 28.28 1.94
CA ILE A 211 19.17 26.85 1.92
C ILE A 211 18.99 26.26 3.33
N GLY A 212 18.35 25.09 3.40
CA GLY A 212 18.04 24.39 4.65
C GLY A 212 16.75 24.83 5.32
N THR A 213 16.05 25.86 4.78
CA THR A 213 14.72 26.23 5.27
C THR A 213 13.69 25.15 4.89
N THR A 214 12.86 24.77 5.87
CA THR A 214 11.76 23.81 5.67
C THR A 214 10.41 24.47 5.89
N TYR A 215 9.42 24.02 5.12
CA TYR A 215 8.03 24.43 5.19
C TYR A 215 7.16 23.18 5.36
N THR A 216 6.54 23.02 6.52
CA THR A 216 5.78 21.83 6.89
C THR A 216 4.29 22.13 6.93
N ALA A 217 3.48 21.27 6.33
CA ALA A 217 2.01 21.33 6.42
C ALA A 217 1.39 19.93 6.50
N LEU A 218 0.21 19.88 7.09
CA LEU A 218 -0.72 18.75 7.00
C LEU A 218 -1.72 19.02 5.89
N VAL A 219 -1.91 18.02 5.04
CA VAL A 219 -2.76 18.11 3.85
C VAL A 219 -3.64 16.87 3.73
N ILE A 220 -4.77 17.01 3.06
CA ILE A 220 -5.57 15.85 2.64
C ILE A 220 -4.80 15.06 1.57
N PRO A 221 -4.75 13.71 1.65
CA PRO A 221 -4.13 12.87 0.65
C PRO A 221 -4.56 13.19 -0.78
N GLY A 222 -3.61 13.13 -1.70
CA GLY A 222 -3.80 13.49 -3.10
C GLY A 222 -2.67 14.36 -3.62
N LYS A 223 -2.86 14.97 -4.80
CA LYS A 223 -1.89 15.90 -5.37
C LYS A 223 -2.11 17.31 -4.80
N VAL A 224 -1.03 17.94 -4.37
CA VAL A 224 -1.04 19.32 -3.89
C VAL A 224 -0.02 20.18 -4.65
N GLU A 225 -0.16 21.48 -4.58
CA GLU A 225 0.77 22.44 -5.20
C GLU A 225 1.39 23.32 -4.13
N GLY A 226 2.72 23.51 -4.19
CA GLY A 226 3.43 24.54 -3.45
C GLY A 226 3.65 25.76 -4.36
N LYS A 227 3.35 26.95 -3.88
CA LYS A 227 3.57 28.22 -4.57
C LYS A 227 4.62 29.02 -3.78
N LEU A 228 5.79 29.22 -4.39
CA LEU A 228 6.93 29.90 -3.78
C LEU A 228 6.93 31.38 -4.22
N TYR A 229 7.04 32.28 -3.26
CA TYR A 229 7.08 33.72 -3.45
C TYR A 229 8.41 34.31 -2.95
N PHE A 230 8.99 35.22 -3.71
CA PHE A 230 10.24 35.91 -3.37
C PHE A 230 10.00 37.32 -2.80
N THR A 231 8.78 37.83 -2.91
CA THR A 231 8.36 39.10 -2.36
C THR A 231 7.21 38.94 -1.36
N THR A 232 6.85 39.98 -0.67
CA THR A 232 5.68 40.02 0.24
C THR A 232 4.37 40.27 -0.48
N ASP A 233 4.40 40.71 -1.73
CA ASP A 233 3.21 41.06 -2.52
C ASP A 233 2.78 39.88 -3.42
N GLU A 234 2.00 38.96 -2.83
CA GLU A 234 1.43 37.82 -3.54
C GLU A 234 0.49 38.20 -4.68
N ALA A 235 -0.11 39.40 -4.63
CA ALA A 235 -1.09 39.81 -5.62
C ALA A 235 -0.44 40.19 -6.96
N THR A 236 0.79 40.66 -6.93
CA THR A 236 1.53 41.12 -8.12
C THR A 236 2.59 40.15 -8.57
N GLU A 237 3.02 39.22 -7.73
CA GLU A 237 4.05 38.24 -8.07
C GLU A 237 3.46 36.94 -8.66
N THR A 238 4.01 36.50 -9.78
CA THR A 238 3.73 35.15 -10.30
C THR A 238 4.58 34.13 -9.54
N PRO A 239 3.99 33.26 -8.72
CA PRO A 239 4.75 32.30 -7.93
C PRO A 239 5.43 31.23 -8.77
N LEU A 240 6.55 30.73 -8.29
CA LEU A 240 7.09 29.47 -8.83
C LEU A 240 6.30 28.30 -8.25
N VAL A 241 5.78 27.45 -9.12
CA VAL A 241 4.90 26.33 -8.72
C VAL A 241 5.69 25.03 -8.68
N VAL A 242 5.57 24.31 -7.57
CA VAL A 242 6.01 22.92 -7.44
C VAL A 242 4.79 22.01 -7.23
N LYS A 243 4.67 20.95 -8.03
CA LYS A 243 3.58 19.98 -7.94
C LYS A 243 4.08 18.70 -7.28
N THR A 244 3.34 18.21 -6.30
CA THR A 244 3.66 16.93 -5.68
C THR A 244 3.13 15.76 -6.52
N GLY A 245 3.67 14.57 -6.30
CA GLY A 245 2.99 13.32 -6.63
C GLY A 245 1.74 13.11 -5.76
N ALA A 246 1.09 11.97 -5.89
CA ALA A 246 0.00 11.58 -5.01
C ALA A 246 0.55 11.29 -3.61
N LEU A 247 -0.03 11.94 -2.60
CA LEU A 247 0.30 11.73 -1.19
C LEU A 247 -0.69 10.75 -0.58
N GLU A 248 -0.25 9.95 0.40
CA GLU A 248 -1.05 8.97 1.11
C GLU A 248 -1.22 9.37 2.58
N ALA A 249 -2.34 8.98 3.18
CA ALA A 249 -2.63 9.20 4.60
C ALA A 249 -1.60 8.49 5.50
N GLY A 250 -1.26 9.15 6.61
CA GLY A 250 -0.32 8.61 7.60
C GLY A 250 1.15 8.64 7.20
N LYS A 251 1.47 9.16 6.02
CA LYS A 251 2.86 9.26 5.55
C LYS A 251 3.40 10.69 5.59
N SER A 252 4.71 10.82 5.73
CA SER A 252 5.46 12.08 5.70
C SER A 252 6.31 12.16 4.45
N TYR A 253 6.18 13.24 3.69
CA TYR A 253 6.85 13.48 2.42
C TYR A 253 7.75 14.71 2.52
N THR A 254 9.04 14.55 2.33
CA THR A 254 9.99 15.66 2.25
C THR A 254 10.46 15.85 0.82
N TYR A 255 10.11 16.97 0.21
CA TYR A 255 10.52 17.38 -1.12
C TYR A 255 11.73 18.31 -1.02
N ASN A 256 12.88 17.87 -1.49
CA ASN A 256 14.07 18.70 -1.58
C ASN A 256 14.02 19.51 -2.86
N LEU A 257 13.95 20.84 -2.74
CA LEU A 257 13.71 21.76 -3.84
C LEU A 257 15.01 22.41 -4.31
N ILE A 258 15.25 22.38 -5.63
CA ILE A 258 16.25 23.18 -6.31
C ILE A 258 15.54 24.34 -6.98
N VAL A 259 15.73 25.55 -6.48
CA VAL A 259 14.97 26.73 -6.88
C VAL A 259 15.72 27.48 -7.98
N GLY A 260 15.08 27.63 -9.14
CA GLY A 260 15.56 28.43 -10.27
C GLY A 260 14.67 29.64 -10.52
N LYS A 261 15.13 30.62 -11.32
CA LYS A 261 14.38 31.88 -11.60
C LYS A 261 13.02 31.64 -12.25
N ASN A 262 12.89 30.60 -13.06
CA ASN A 262 11.68 30.38 -13.85
C ASN A 262 10.96 29.07 -13.51
N LYS A 263 11.56 28.22 -12.67
CA LYS A 263 10.96 26.95 -12.23
C LYS A 263 11.61 26.44 -10.97
N VAL A 264 10.85 25.64 -10.22
CA VAL A 264 11.38 24.79 -9.15
C VAL A 264 11.58 23.38 -9.69
N THR A 265 12.74 22.80 -9.43
CA THR A 265 13.03 21.39 -9.72
C THR A 265 13.03 20.63 -8.41
N ILE A 266 12.39 19.47 -8.39
CA ILE A 266 12.45 18.56 -7.25
C ILE A 266 13.74 17.75 -7.40
N GLY A 267 14.69 17.93 -6.49
CA GLY A 267 15.96 17.20 -6.48
C GLY A 267 15.73 15.75 -6.06
N ASN A 268 15.12 15.55 -4.91
CA ASN A 268 14.67 14.24 -4.43
C ASN A 268 13.48 14.39 -3.48
N VAL A 269 12.76 13.30 -3.26
CA VAL A 269 11.64 13.23 -2.30
C VAL A 269 11.93 12.11 -1.32
N THR A 270 11.78 12.37 -0.03
CA THR A 270 11.88 11.35 1.02
C THR A 270 10.47 11.04 1.53
N VAL A 271 10.11 9.76 1.57
CA VAL A 271 8.84 9.29 2.14
C VAL A 271 9.14 8.41 3.35
N ALA A 272 8.47 8.68 4.46
CA ALA A 272 8.57 7.88 5.67
C ALA A 272 7.18 7.61 6.23
N GLU A 273 7.01 6.49 6.95
CA GLU A 273 5.84 6.33 7.80
C GLU A 273 5.86 7.43 8.87
N TRP A 274 4.74 8.10 9.04
CA TRP A 274 4.66 9.16 10.01
C TRP A 274 4.59 8.58 11.42
N GLY A 275 5.68 8.68 12.15
CA GLY A 275 5.80 8.15 13.51
C GLY A 275 6.89 7.10 13.69
N GLU A 276 7.63 6.74 12.66
CA GLU A 276 8.83 5.92 12.82
C GLU A 276 10.02 6.77 13.29
N ASP A 277 10.82 6.22 14.21
CA ASP A 277 12.12 6.80 14.58
C ASP A 277 12.98 6.89 13.31
N LYS A 278 13.70 8.00 13.13
CA LYS A 278 14.73 8.11 12.09
C LYS A 278 15.62 6.87 12.17
N ILE A 279 15.61 6.06 11.14
CA ILE A 279 16.72 5.15 10.90
C ILE A 279 17.88 6.04 10.47
N GLU A 280 18.80 6.35 11.40
CA GLU A 280 20.03 7.05 11.08
C GLU A 280 20.77 6.24 10.01
N GLY A 281 20.96 6.83 8.83
CA GLY A 281 21.67 6.23 7.71
C GLY A 281 20.79 5.71 6.55
N GLY A 282 19.48 5.73 6.67
CA GLY A 282 18.58 5.50 5.53
C GLY A 282 18.27 6.82 4.84
N LYS A 283 18.99 7.21 3.80
CA LYS A 283 18.44 8.04 2.75
C LYS A 283 17.32 7.23 2.12
N ALA A 284 16.06 7.42 2.56
CA ALA A 284 14.94 7.16 1.70
C ALA A 284 14.97 8.29 0.66
N GLU A 285 15.86 8.19 -0.30
CA GLU A 285 15.64 8.83 -1.57
C GLU A 285 14.26 8.35 -2.01
N PHE A 286 13.35 9.25 -2.38
CA PHE A 286 12.38 8.89 -3.38
C PHE A 286 13.22 8.65 -4.64
N THR A 287 13.86 7.55 -4.63
CA THR A 287 14.32 6.91 -5.82
C THR A 287 13.02 6.68 -6.58
N ILE A 288 12.94 7.26 -7.76
CA ILE A 288 12.06 6.71 -8.78
C ILE A 288 12.15 5.21 -8.54
N PRO A 289 11.03 4.53 -8.30
CA PRO A 289 11.08 3.12 -7.92
C PRO A 289 11.48 2.28 -9.12
N TYR A 290 12.72 2.49 -9.54
CA TYR A 290 13.29 1.77 -10.68
C TYR A 290 13.17 0.27 -10.46
N VAL A 291 12.95 -0.48 -11.51
CA VAL A 291 13.09 -1.92 -11.45
C VAL A 291 14.49 -2.25 -10.92
N THR A 292 14.55 -2.80 -9.72
CA THR A 292 15.79 -2.97 -8.97
C THR A 292 16.00 -4.43 -8.60
N PHE A 293 17.16 -4.97 -8.93
CA PHE A 293 17.59 -6.31 -8.58
C PHE A 293 18.62 -6.28 -7.47
N THR A 294 18.42 -7.14 -6.46
CA THR A 294 19.36 -7.34 -5.36
C THR A 294 19.69 -8.83 -5.22
N ALA A 295 20.93 -9.12 -4.88
CA ALA A 295 21.40 -10.46 -4.58
C ALA A 295 22.44 -10.40 -3.46
N GLU A 296 22.44 -11.37 -2.54
CA GLU A 296 23.38 -11.43 -1.42
C GLU A 296 24.81 -11.78 -1.84
N LYS A 297 24.96 -12.43 -3.00
CA LYS A 297 26.24 -12.82 -3.58
C LYS A 297 26.38 -12.25 -4.98
N PRO A 298 27.60 -12.20 -5.54
CA PRO A 298 27.81 -11.77 -6.92
C PRO A 298 26.92 -12.53 -7.89
N GLN A 299 26.29 -11.79 -8.80
CA GLN A 299 25.38 -12.27 -9.82
C GLN A 299 25.66 -11.51 -11.12
N THR A 300 25.29 -12.09 -12.26
CA THR A 300 25.37 -11.42 -13.57
C THR A 300 24.01 -11.41 -14.23
N PHE A 301 23.49 -10.21 -14.45
CA PHE A 301 22.29 -9.92 -15.22
C PHE A 301 22.60 -9.91 -16.71
N LYS A 302 21.67 -10.41 -17.51
CA LYS A 302 21.74 -10.34 -18.96
C LYS A 302 20.31 -10.19 -19.53
N MET A 303 20.14 -9.34 -20.53
CA MET A 303 18.90 -9.22 -21.28
C MET A 303 19.11 -9.64 -22.72
N THR A 304 18.26 -10.53 -23.22
CA THR A 304 18.40 -11.19 -24.53
C THR A 304 17.20 -10.89 -25.42
N GLU A 305 17.46 -10.62 -26.69
CA GLU A 305 16.46 -10.39 -27.75
C GLU A 305 16.00 -11.71 -28.37
N HIS A 306 14.71 -11.79 -28.68
CA HIS A 306 14.08 -12.96 -29.33
C HIS A 306 13.17 -12.54 -30.47
N GLU A 307 13.04 -13.38 -31.47
CA GLU A 307 12.15 -13.24 -32.63
C GLU A 307 12.32 -11.91 -33.38
N GLY A 308 13.53 -11.35 -33.35
CA GLY A 308 13.83 -10.07 -34.03
C GLY A 308 13.53 -8.81 -33.22
N TYR A 309 13.05 -8.93 -31.98
CA TYR A 309 12.91 -7.76 -31.09
C TYR A 309 14.26 -7.06 -30.90
N LYS A 310 14.22 -5.73 -30.84
CA LYS A 310 15.41 -4.91 -30.55
C LYS A 310 15.19 -4.11 -29.28
N ILE A 311 16.03 -4.35 -28.28
CA ILE A 311 16.06 -3.59 -27.04
C ILE A 311 16.48 -2.14 -27.35
N SER A 312 15.67 -1.19 -26.93
CA SER A 312 15.95 0.24 -27.11
C SER A 312 15.43 1.05 -25.93
N GLY A 313 16.06 2.18 -25.66
CA GLY A 313 15.63 3.13 -24.64
C GLY A 313 15.76 2.60 -23.21
N LEU A 314 16.52 1.53 -22.95
CA LEU A 314 16.79 1.01 -21.63
C LEU A 314 18.21 1.37 -21.17
N GLU A 315 18.31 1.71 -19.88
CA GLU A 315 19.58 1.99 -19.20
C GLU A 315 19.63 1.20 -17.89
N TYR A 316 20.85 0.94 -17.42
CA TYR A 316 21.09 0.32 -16.12
C TYR A 316 22.08 1.15 -15.28
N SER A 317 22.00 0.97 -13.97
CA SER A 317 22.94 1.54 -13.00
C SER A 317 23.27 0.48 -11.95
N VAL A 318 24.54 0.32 -11.62
CA VAL A 318 25.01 -0.61 -10.58
C VAL A 318 25.45 0.18 -9.35
N ASN A 319 25.03 -0.27 -8.17
CA ASN A 319 25.38 0.33 -6.88
C ASN A 319 25.10 1.85 -6.82
N ASN A 320 23.97 2.27 -7.39
CA ASN A 320 23.57 3.67 -7.50
C ASN A 320 24.57 4.59 -8.27
N GLY A 321 25.44 3.99 -9.10
CA GLY A 321 26.37 4.71 -9.97
C GLY A 321 25.68 5.32 -11.21
N ASP A 322 26.49 5.73 -12.17
CA ASP A 322 26.01 6.36 -13.42
C ASP A 322 25.13 5.42 -14.25
N TRP A 323 24.20 6.01 -14.98
CA TRP A 323 23.35 5.29 -15.91
C TRP A 323 24.09 4.98 -17.21
N THR A 324 24.01 3.74 -17.63
CA THR A 324 24.67 3.22 -18.84
C THR A 324 23.62 2.60 -19.76
N THR A 325 23.71 2.87 -21.05
CA THR A 325 22.80 2.25 -22.04
C THR A 325 22.91 0.72 -22.00
N LEU A 326 21.77 0.05 -21.93
CA LEU A 326 21.71 -1.41 -21.90
C LEU A 326 21.92 -1.97 -23.31
N VAL A 327 22.93 -2.83 -23.46
CA VAL A 327 23.24 -3.53 -24.73
C VAL A 327 22.82 -4.99 -24.60
N ALA A 328 21.99 -5.44 -25.53
CA ALA A 328 21.51 -6.82 -25.57
C ALA A 328 22.66 -7.83 -25.55
N GLY A 329 22.48 -8.90 -24.79
CA GLY A 329 23.47 -9.98 -24.67
C GLY A 329 24.69 -9.67 -23.79
N THR A 330 24.87 -8.42 -23.34
CA THR A 330 25.98 -8.04 -22.46
C THR A 330 25.67 -8.41 -21.02
N GLY A 331 26.62 -9.05 -20.34
CA GLY A 331 26.51 -9.38 -18.93
C GLY A 331 26.85 -8.16 -18.04
N VAL A 332 26.00 -7.89 -17.03
CA VAL A 332 26.21 -6.82 -16.04
C VAL A 332 26.32 -7.45 -14.65
N SER A 333 27.49 -7.31 -14.02
CA SER A 333 27.75 -7.86 -12.68
C SER A 333 27.14 -6.98 -11.60
N PHE A 334 26.45 -7.58 -10.63
CA PHE A 334 25.86 -6.93 -9.45
C PHE A 334 25.79 -7.91 -8.27
N GLY A 335 25.20 -7.51 -7.17
CA GLY A 335 25.03 -8.34 -5.97
C GLY A 335 26.29 -8.48 -5.12
N GLY A 336 26.14 -8.88 -3.87
CA GLY A 336 27.20 -8.89 -2.87
C GLY A 336 27.86 -7.51 -2.73
N SER A 337 29.17 -7.45 -2.79
CA SER A 337 29.93 -6.19 -2.74
C SER A 337 29.74 -5.27 -3.93
N ASN A 338 29.17 -5.76 -5.05
CA ASN A 338 28.89 -4.94 -6.24
C ASN A 338 27.58 -4.13 -6.12
N GLY A 339 26.81 -4.31 -5.03
CA GLY A 339 25.58 -3.57 -4.78
C GLY A 339 24.40 -4.02 -5.65
N ASN A 340 23.36 -3.18 -5.74
CA ASN A 340 22.16 -3.44 -6.54
C ASN A 340 22.35 -3.14 -8.02
N LEU A 341 21.43 -3.67 -8.85
CA LEU A 341 21.28 -3.30 -10.26
C LEU A 341 19.92 -2.66 -10.46
N ARG A 342 19.88 -1.45 -11.01
CA ARG A 342 18.65 -0.72 -11.36
C ARG A 342 18.49 -0.63 -12.87
N LEU A 343 17.24 -0.72 -13.33
CA LEU A 343 16.87 -0.47 -14.73
C LEU A 343 15.91 0.71 -14.82
N ARG A 344 16.03 1.50 -15.87
CA ARG A 344 15.06 2.52 -16.29
C ARG A 344 14.92 2.55 -17.82
N GLY A 345 13.86 3.19 -18.31
CA GLY A 345 13.66 3.27 -19.74
C GLY A 345 12.83 4.46 -20.21
N THR A 346 12.79 4.61 -21.53
CA THR A 346 11.99 5.59 -22.27
C THR A 346 11.20 4.95 -23.42
N ASN A 347 11.01 3.63 -23.40
CA ASN A 347 10.32 2.88 -24.45
C ASN A 347 8.85 2.63 -24.07
N LEU A 348 7.95 3.47 -24.55
CA LEU A 348 6.51 3.40 -24.25
C LEU A 348 5.82 2.08 -24.66
N ASN A 349 6.45 1.28 -25.54
CA ASN A 349 5.95 -0.04 -25.92
C ASN A 349 6.38 -1.15 -24.95
N GLY A 350 7.27 -0.87 -24.00
CA GLY A 350 7.82 -1.84 -23.05
C GLY A 350 8.98 -2.65 -23.61
N THR A 351 9.05 -3.93 -23.24
CA THR A 351 10.17 -4.82 -23.58
C THR A 351 9.80 -5.89 -24.61
N SER A 352 8.65 -5.74 -25.26
CA SER A 352 8.15 -6.65 -26.29
C SER A 352 7.13 -5.94 -27.21
N VAL A 353 6.91 -6.53 -28.38
CA VAL A 353 5.84 -6.21 -29.34
C VAL A 353 5.17 -7.52 -29.76
N PRO A 354 4.03 -7.49 -30.49
CA PRO A 354 3.37 -8.73 -30.90
C PRO A 354 4.32 -9.69 -31.64
N GLY A 355 4.50 -10.89 -31.07
CA GLY A 355 5.35 -11.95 -31.61
C GLY A 355 6.86 -11.77 -31.38
N GLN A 356 7.32 -10.66 -30.82
CA GLN A 356 8.75 -10.37 -30.58
C GLN A 356 8.95 -9.89 -29.15
N TYR A 357 9.98 -10.37 -28.47
CA TYR A 357 10.16 -10.08 -27.05
C TYR A 357 11.63 -10.10 -26.61
N SER A 358 11.87 -9.69 -25.40
CA SER A 358 13.15 -9.84 -24.72
C SER A 358 12.98 -10.53 -23.36
N THR A 359 14.04 -11.21 -22.91
CA THR A 359 14.07 -11.90 -21.61
C THR A 359 15.21 -11.41 -20.74
N ILE A 360 14.96 -11.36 -19.43
CA ILE A 360 15.98 -11.15 -18.41
C ILE A 360 16.41 -12.53 -17.90
N THR A 361 17.72 -12.75 -17.82
CA THR A 361 18.34 -13.97 -17.28
C THR A 361 19.46 -13.61 -16.30
N PHE A 362 19.73 -14.55 -15.39
CA PHE A 362 20.81 -14.44 -14.41
C PHE A 362 21.72 -15.67 -14.55
N THR A 363 23.04 -15.45 -14.51
CA THR A 363 24.01 -16.52 -14.82
C THR A 363 24.16 -17.50 -13.66
N GLU A 364 24.19 -16.99 -12.42
CA GLU A 364 24.40 -17.81 -11.25
C GLU A 364 23.08 -18.43 -10.77
N THR A 365 22.83 -19.67 -11.16
CA THR A 365 21.55 -20.37 -10.93
C THR A 365 21.27 -20.73 -9.48
N ASN A 366 22.27 -20.63 -8.59
CA ASN A 366 22.16 -20.89 -7.15
C ASN A 366 22.14 -19.61 -6.29
N VAL A 367 22.17 -18.44 -6.91
CA VAL A 367 22.13 -17.14 -6.20
C VAL A 367 20.75 -16.53 -6.37
N PRO A 368 19.93 -16.50 -5.29
CA PRO A 368 18.60 -15.88 -5.34
C PRO A 368 18.68 -14.38 -5.67
N VAL A 369 17.73 -13.94 -6.47
CA VAL A 369 17.59 -12.54 -6.88
C VAL A 369 16.22 -12.03 -6.45
N ALA A 370 16.18 -10.94 -5.69
CA ALA A 370 14.95 -10.21 -5.42
C ALA A 370 14.80 -9.07 -6.43
N CYS A 371 13.58 -8.88 -6.94
CA CYS A 371 13.20 -7.75 -7.77
C CYS A 371 12.17 -6.90 -7.04
N THR A 372 12.34 -5.57 -7.12
CA THR A 372 11.43 -4.56 -6.57
C THR A 372 11.26 -3.41 -7.58
N GLY A 373 10.45 -2.42 -7.24
CA GLY A 373 10.24 -1.23 -8.05
C GLY A 373 9.06 -1.35 -9.01
N ASP A 374 8.74 -0.26 -9.66
CA ASP A 374 7.58 -0.11 -10.55
C ASP A 374 7.98 -0.38 -12.01
N ILE A 375 7.34 -1.35 -12.66
CA ILE A 375 7.63 -1.75 -14.03
C ILE A 375 7.47 -0.58 -15.03
N ARG A 376 6.61 0.40 -14.73
CA ARG A 376 6.36 1.56 -15.59
C ARG A 376 7.59 2.45 -15.74
N THR A 377 8.57 2.35 -14.84
CA THR A 377 9.86 3.05 -14.98
C THR A 377 10.70 2.56 -16.16
N LEU A 378 10.35 1.42 -16.76
CA LEU A 378 10.93 0.95 -18.02
C LEU A 378 10.28 1.61 -19.25
N LEU A 379 9.07 2.20 -19.09
CA LEU A 379 8.34 2.88 -20.15
C LEU A 379 8.74 4.35 -20.25
N ASP A 380 8.67 5.06 -19.14
CA ASP A 380 9.03 6.46 -18.98
C ASP A 380 9.40 6.70 -17.52
N TRP A 381 10.69 6.63 -17.22
CA TRP A 381 11.16 6.73 -15.85
C TRP A 381 10.88 8.10 -15.19
N ASP A 382 10.80 9.17 -15.99
CA ASP A 382 10.58 10.53 -15.51
C ASP A 382 9.09 10.80 -15.22
N ASN A 383 8.19 10.18 -16.01
CA ASN A 383 6.73 10.35 -15.89
C ASN A 383 6.00 9.02 -15.56
N TYR A 384 6.67 8.06 -14.95
CA TYR A 384 6.15 6.69 -14.77
C TYR A 384 4.78 6.62 -14.09
N THR A 385 4.42 7.58 -13.20
CA THR A 385 3.12 7.59 -12.50
C THR A 385 1.95 7.92 -13.42
N THR A 386 2.20 8.60 -14.54
CA THR A 386 1.19 9.06 -15.51
C THR A 386 1.35 8.47 -16.89
N VAL A 387 2.35 7.60 -17.10
CA VAL A 387 2.61 6.98 -18.40
C VAL A 387 1.41 6.14 -18.85
N ASN A 388 1.05 6.25 -20.13
CA ASN A 388 0.01 5.42 -20.73
C ASN A 388 0.52 3.98 -20.93
N THR A 389 -0.21 3.00 -20.39
CA THR A 389 0.14 1.58 -20.45
C THR A 389 -0.64 0.77 -21.48
N GLU A 390 -1.55 1.39 -22.24
CA GLU A 390 -2.43 0.71 -23.21
C GLU A 390 -1.69 0.00 -24.35
N ASN A 391 -0.45 0.40 -24.63
CA ASN A 391 0.40 -0.24 -25.62
C ASN A 391 1.62 -0.96 -25.04
N ALA A 392 1.83 -0.87 -23.73
CA ALA A 392 3.00 -1.44 -23.05
C ALA A 392 2.90 -2.97 -22.94
N ARG A 393 3.97 -3.66 -23.30
CA ARG A 393 4.06 -5.12 -23.24
C ARG A 393 5.37 -5.57 -22.60
N PHE A 394 5.26 -6.61 -21.78
CA PHE A 394 6.36 -7.24 -21.05
C PHE A 394 6.30 -8.77 -21.18
N ASN A 395 5.88 -9.25 -22.37
CA ASN A 395 5.76 -10.68 -22.64
C ASN A 395 7.10 -11.38 -22.37
N TYR A 396 7.05 -12.48 -21.66
CA TYR A 396 8.21 -13.35 -21.37
C TYR A 396 9.37 -12.67 -20.63
N LEU A 397 9.21 -11.45 -20.10
CA LEU A 397 10.33 -10.66 -19.56
C LEU A 397 11.18 -11.43 -18.54
N PHE A 398 10.55 -12.19 -17.63
CA PHE A 398 11.21 -13.04 -16.62
C PHE A 398 11.02 -14.53 -16.88
N ASN A 399 10.71 -14.91 -18.12
CA ASN A 399 10.48 -16.32 -18.47
C ASN A 399 11.68 -17.21 -18.09
N ASN A 400 11.40 -18.31 -17.35
CA ASN A 400 12.39 -19.25 -16.80
C ASN A 400 13.46 -18.63 -15.88
N CYS A 401 13.18 -17.49 -15.26
CA CYS A 401 14.02 -16.90 -14.24
C CYS A 401 13.87 -17.65 -12.89
N SER A 402 14.43 -18.85 -12.80
CA SER A 402 14.27 -19.73 -11.63
C SER A 402 14.85 -19.16 -10.33
N VAL A 403 15.81 -18.24 -10.40
CA VAL A 403 16.41 -17.58 -9.23
C VAL A 403 15.61 -16.40 -8.70
N LEU A 404 14.58 -15.94 -9.43
CA LEU A 404 13.76 -14.79 -9.05
C LEU A 404 12.89 -15.11 -7.83
N THR A 405 12.99 -14.35 -6.75
CA THR A 405 12.28 -14.58 -5.47
C THR A 405 11.14 -13.61 -5.20
N SER A 406 11.15 -12.45 -5.82
CA SER A 406 10.09 -11.43 -5.80
C SER A 406 9.96 -10.74 -7.16
N ALA A 407 8.79 -10.18 -7.44
CA ALA A 407 8.47 -9.51 -8.69
C ALA A 407 8.44 -7.98 -8.51
N PRO A 408 8.65 -7.18 -9.57
CA PRO A 408 8.38 -5.75 -9.54
C PRO A 408 6.88 -5.48 -9.41
N GLU A 409 6.50 -4.27 -9.02
CA GLU A 409 5.10 -3.82 -9.01
C GLU A 409 4.55 -3.69 -10.43
N LEU A 410 3.28 -4.09 -10.62
CA LEU A 410 2.56 -4.03 -11.89
C LEU A 410 1.27 -3.19 -11.74
N PRO A 411 1.38 -1.89 -11.54
CA PRO A 411 0.25 -1.04 -11.14
C PRO A 411 -0.65 -0.60 -12.30
N ALA A 412 -0.44 -1.10 -13.53
CA ALA A 412 -1.24 -0.74 -14.68
C ALA A 412 -2.71 -1.16 -14.52
N THR A 413 -3.63 -0.22 -14.74
CA THR A 413 -5.09 -0.45 -14.76
C THR A 413 -5.66 -0.55 -16.16
N SER A 414 -4.94 -0.05 -17.18
CA SER A 414 -5.21 -0.22 -18.61
C SER A 414 -4.15 -1.14 -19.21
N LEU A 415 -4.58 -2.21 -19.86
CA LEU A 415 -3.72 -3.30 -20.31
C LEU A 415 -3.68 -3.38 -21.84
N ALA A 416 -2.48 -3.63 -22.39
CA ALA A 416 -2.32 -3.99 -23.80
C ALA A 416 -2.70 -5.46 -24.07
N TYR A 417 -2.98 -5.80 -25.34
CA TYR A 417 -3.02 -7.18 -25.81
C TYR A 417 -1.73 -7.92 -25.44
N ASN A 418 -1.86 -9.11 -24.79
CA ASN A 418 -0.74 -9.92 -24.32
C ASN A 418 0.29 -9.19 -23.43
N CYS A 419 -0.08 -8.15 -22.68
CA CYS A 419 0.89 -7.29 -21.98
C CYS A 419 1.82 -8.02 -21.00
N TYR A 420 1.31 -9.02 -20.28
CA TYR A 420 2.08 -9.83 -19.32
C TYR A 420 2.05 -11.33 -19.66
N HIS A 421 1.84 -11.66 -20.94
CA HIS A 421 1.83 -13.04 -21.43
C HIS A 421 3.11 -13.78 -21.02
N CYS A 422 2.99 -14.87 -20.26
CA CYS A 422 4.09 -15.70 -19.76
C CYS A 422 5.22 -14.92 -19.04
N MET A 423 4.91 -13.75 -18.46
CA MET A 423 5.94 -12.87 -17.90
C MET A 423 6.81 -13.54 -16.84
N PHE A 424 6.22 -14.38 -15.97
CA PHE A 424 6.91 -15.13 -14.91
C PHE A 424 6.84 -16.63 -15.10
N LEU A 425 6.53 -17.12 -16.30
CA LEU A 425 6.51 -18.57 -16.60
C LEU A 425 7.82 -19.22 -16.15
N GLY A 426 7.74 -20.27 -15.32
CA GLY A 426 8.92 -21.01 -14.83
C GLY A 426 9.78 -20.29 -13.79
N CYS A 427 9.30 -19.22 -13.18
CA CYS A 427 9.95 -18.58 -12.03
C CYS A 427 9.74 -19.41 -10.75
N THR A 428 10.41 -20.56 -10.67
CA THR A 428 10.17 -21.59 -9.65
C THR A 428 10.41 -21.13 -8.22
N ASN A 429 11.24 -20.11 -7.99
CA ASN A 429 11.53 -19.56 -6.67
C ASN A 429 10.68 -18.32 -6.31
N LEU A 430 9.75 -17.89 -7.17
CA LEU A 430 8.87 -16.76 -6.90
C LEU A 430 7.91 -17.09 -5.74
N LYS A 431 8.00 -16.33 -4.64
CA LYS A 431 7.27 -16.61 -3.39
C LYS A 431 5.89 -15.98 -3.33
N SER A 432 5.71 -14.84 -3.97
CA SER A 432 4.47 -14.06 -4.01
C SER A 432 4.27 -13.41 -5.36
N ALA A 433 3.03 -13.33 -5.81
CA ALA A 433 2.66 -12.58 -7.00
C ALA A 433 2.58 -11.08 -6.69
N PRO A 434 2.88 -10.19 -7.65
CA PRO A 434 2.57 -8.76 -7.54
C PRO A 434 1.05 -8.52 -7.59
N LYS A 435 0.60 -7.35 -7.15
CA LYS A 435 -0.79 -6.93 -7.32
C LYS A 435 -1.13 -6.75 -8.81
N LEU A 436 -2.35 -7.12 -9.19
CA LEU A 436 -2.88 -7.00 -10.55
C LEU A 436 -4.18 -6.17 -10.52
N PRO A 437 -4.10 -4.84 -10.47
CA PRO A 437 -5.22 -3.96 -10.15
C PRO A 437 -6.19 -3.71 -11.32
N ALA A 438 -5.94 -4.23 -12.52
CA ALA A 438 -6.74 -3.93 -13.70
C ALA A 438 -8.17 -4.49 -13.61
N PRO A 439 -9.22 -3.64 -13.62
CA PRO A 439 -10.61 -4.08 -13.56
C PRO A 439 -11.14 -4.53 -14.91
N THR A 440 -10.47 -4.16 -16.00
CA THR A 440 -10.81 -4.53 -17.38
C THR A 440 -9.64 -5.23 -18.03
N LEU A 441 -9.90 -6.39 -18.62
CA LEU A 441 -8.90 -7.25 -19.24
C LEU A 441 -8.94 -7.15 -20.76
N THR A 442 -7.80 -7.40 -21.38
CA THR A 442 -7.65 -7.58 -22.82
C THR A 442 -7.23 -9.00 -23.14
N THR A 443 -7.37 -9.39 -24.40
CA THR A 443 -6.99 -10.72 -24.88
C THR A 443 -5.59 -11.11 -24.43
N GLY A 444 -5.45 -12.27 -23.81
CA GLY A 444 -4.19 -12.89 -23.41
C GLY A 444 -3.34 -12.10 -22.41
N CYS A 445 -3.88 -11.05 -21.76
CA CYS A 445 -3.08 -10.13 -20.96
C CYS A 445 -2.32 -10.81 -19.81
N TYR A 446 -2.86 -11.88 -19.22
CA TYR A 446 -2.22 -12.67 -18.17
C TYR A 446 -2.07 -14.16 -18.53
N PHE A 447 -2.12 -14.51 -19.84
CA PHE A 447 -1.94 -15.87 -20.30
C PHE A 447 -0.64 -16.48 -19.73
N GLY A 448 -0.74 -17.61 -19.04
CA GLY A 448 0.39 -18.34 -18.50
C GLY A 448 1.32 -17.56 -17.57
N MET A 449 0.87 -16.42 -17.05
CA MET A 449 1.74 -15.43 -16.38
C MET A 449 2.57 -16.02 -15.25
N PHE A 450 2.00 -16.89 -14.42
CA PHE A 450 2.67 -17.56 -13.31
C PHE A 450 2.78 -19.09 -13.50
N SER A 451 2.57 -19.58 -14.72
CA SER A 451 2.68 -21.00 -14.98
C SER A 451 4.03 -21.55 -14.51
N MET A 452 4.03 -22.71 -13.84
CA MET A 452 5.22 -23.37 -13.26
C MET A 452 5.95 -22.57 -12.15
N CYS A 453 5.29 -21.54 -11.54
CA CYS A 453 5.80 -20.89 -10.34
C CYS A 453 5.58 -21.78 -9.11
N THR A 454 6.40 -22.83 -8.96
CA THR A 454 6.17 -23.91 -7.99
C THR A 454 6.21 -23.48 -6.52
N ASN A 455 6.88 -22.36 -6.18
CA ASN A 455 6.95 -21.83 -4.81
C ASN A 455 5.87 -20.77 -4.49
N LEU A 456 5.00 -20.43 -5.46
CA LEU A 456 3.90 -19.51 -5.26
C LEU A 456 2.82 -20.14 -4.36
N LYS A 457 2.50 -19.51 -3.23
CA LYS A 457 1.58 -20.05 -2.21
C LYS A 457 0.16 -19.50 -2.28
N THR A 458 0.01 -18.25 -2.76
CA THR A 458 -1.26 -17.53 -2.85
C THR A 458 -1.38 -16.84 -4.19
N ALA A 459 -2.55 -16.89 -4.80
CA ALA A 459 -2.88 -16.09 -5.97
C ALA A 459 -3.02 -14.60 -5.58
N PRO A 460 -2.74 -13.66 -6.48
CA PRO A 460 -3.09 -12.25 -6.27
C PRO A 460 -4.60 -12.06 -6.35
N GLU A 461 -5.09 -10.93 -5.84
CA GLU A 461 -6.46 -10.50 -6.13
C GLU A 461 -6.64 -10.29 -7.64
N LEU A 462 -7.78 -10.74 -8.17
CA LEU A 462 -8.17 -10.63 -9.57
C LEU A 462 -9.48 -9.85 -9.66
N PRO A 463 -9.44 -8.50 -9.73
CA PRO A 463 -10.60 -7.64 -9.58
C PRO A 463 -11.54 -7.62 -10.81
N ALA A 464 -11.09 -8.16 -11.95
CA ALA A 464 -11.87 -8.16 -13.17
C ALA A 464 -13.09 -9.07 -13.06
N LYS A 465 -14.25 -8.53 -13.37
CA LYS A 465 -15.53 -9.25 -13.36
C LYS A 465 -15.91 -9.81 -14.72
N ALA A 466 -15.43 -9.21 -15.81
CA ALA A 466 -15.59 -9.66 -17.17
C ALA A 466 -14.26 -10.13 -17.73
N LEU A 467 -14.23 -11.36 -18.23
CA LEU A 467 -13.03 -11.96 -18.78
C LEU A 467 -12.98 -11.78 -20.30
N ALA A 468 -11.77 -11.61 -20.82
CA ALA A 468 -11.47 -11.54 -22.24
C ALA A 468 -10.86 -12.87 -22.74
N TYR A 469 -10.80 -13.05 -24.05
CA TYR A 469 -10.21 -14.22 -24.70
C TYR A 469 -8.82 -14.56 -24.11
N GLN A 470 -8.69 -15.79 -23.60
CA GLN A 470 -7.46 -16.37 -23.03
C GLN A 470 -6.78 -15.52 -21.93
N CYS A 471 -7.48 -14.58 -21.27
CA CYS A 471 -6.83 -13.66 -20.34
C CYS A 471 -6.24 -14.37 -19.11
N TYR A 472 -6.84 -15.46 -18.60
CA TYR A 472 -6.35 -16.27 -17.49
C TYR A 472 -6.00 -17.71 -17.90
N ASP A 473 -5.97 -18.01 -19.21
CA ASP A 473 -5.59 -19.35 -19.68
C ASP A 473 -4.21 -19.71 -19.11
N SER A 474 -4.12 -20.89 -18.48
CA SER A 474 -2.90 -21.46 -17.89
C SER A 474 -2.20 -20.57 -16.84
N MET A 475 -2.87 -19.53 -16.31
CA MET A 475 -2.22 -18.49 -15.49
C MET A 475 -1.43 -19.05 -14.32
N PHE A 476 -1.94 -20.07 -13.62
CA PHE A 476 -1.29 -20.73 -12.49
C PHE A 476 -0.98 -22.21 -12.75
N SER A 477 -1.02 -22.67 -14.00
CA SER A 477 -0.77 -24.07 -14.33
C SER A 477 0.59 -24.52 -13.78
N GLY A 478 0.62 -25.63 -13.04
CA GLY A 478 1.84 -26.14 -12.41
C GLY A 478 2.33 -25.39 -11.17
N CYS A 479 1.55 -24.47 -10.60
CA CYS A 479 1.84 -23.85 -9.31
C CYS A 479 1.57 -24.85 -8.16
N THR A 480 2.46 -25.81 -7.99
CA THR A 480 2.24 -26.97 -7.10
C THR A 480 2.05 -26.61 -5.63
N ASN A 481 2.56 -25.47 -5.14
CA ASN A 481 2.38 -25.01 -3.76
C ASN A 481 1.22 -24.02 -3.56
N LEU A 482 0.48 -23.68 -4.63
CA LEU A 482 -0.67 -22.78 -4.54
C LEU A 482 -1.79 -23.44 -3.72
N LYS A 483 -2.29 -22.74 -2.68
CA LYS A 483 -3.29 -23.27 -1.74
C LYS A 483 -4.70 -22.77 -1.99
N SER A 484 -4.84 -21.54 -2.45
CA SER A 484 -6.15 -20.91 -2.65
C SER A 484 -6.13 -19.88 -3.78
N ALA A 485 -7.29 -19.69 -4.40
CA ALA A 485 -7.55 -18.63 -5.37
C ALA A 485 -9.01 -18.18 -5.31
N GLU A 486 -9.26 -16.91 -5.62
CA GLU A 486 -10.60 -16.33 -5.65
C GLU A 486 -10.87 -15.66 -6.99
N LEU A 487 -11.99 -16.02 -7.62
CA LEU A 487 -12.44 -15.52 -8.90
C LEU A 487 -13.89 -14.99 -8.75
N SER A 488 -14.04 -13.67 -8.68
CA SER A 488 -15.33 -12.98 -8.58
C SER A 488 -15.87 -12.61 -9.98
N ILE A 489 -16.02 -13.59 -10.85
CA ILE A 489 -16.34 -13.43 -12.27
C ILE A 489 -17.85 -13.30 -12.47
N GLU A 490 -18.28 -12.33 -13.25
CA GLU A 490 -19.69 -12.15 -13.66
C GLU A 490 -19.92 -12.56 -15.12
N PHE A 491 -18.88 -12.44 -15.98
CA PHE A 491 -18.95 -12.75 -17.41
C PHE A 491 -17.72 -13.53 -17.87
N LEU A 492 -17.94 -14.63 -18.60
CA LEU A 492 -16.91 -15.45 -19.21
C LEU A 492 -16.88 -15.22 -20.74
N ASP A 493 -15.71 -15.00 -21.33
CA ASP A 493 -15.55 -15.07 -22.80
C ASP A 493 -15.63 -16.55 -23.26
N ASP A 494 -16.21 -16.80 -24.42
CA ASP A 494 -16.46 -18.14 -24.95
C ASP A 494 -15.20 -18.89 -25.44
N ARG A 495 -14.03 -18.26 -25.41
CA ARG A 495 -12.81 -18.78 -26.05
C ARG A 495 -11.64 -18.93 -25.08
N GLY A 496 -11.79 -19.82 -24.10
CA GLY A 496 -10.66 -20.28 -23.29
C GLY A 496 -10.16 -19.28 -22.25
N CYS A 497 -11.01 -18.43 -21.71
CA CYS A 497 -10.58 -17.39 -20.77
C CYS A 497 -9.92 -17.94 -19.49
N CYS A 498 -10.27 -19.14 -19.04
CA CYS A 498 -9.73 -19.81 -17.85
C CYS A 498 -9.24 -21.22 -18.10
N ASN A 499 -9.02 -21.63 -19.36
CA ASN A 499 -8.54 -22.99 -19.64
C ASN A 499 -7.25 -23.28 -18.89
N PHE A 500 -7.13 -24.49 -18.36
CA PHE A 500 -5.94 -24.97 -17.64
C PHE A 500 -5.46 -24.06 -16.49
N MET A 501 -6.29 -23.11 -16.01
CA MET A 501 -5.85 -22.04 -15.09
C MET A 501 -5.13 -22.59 -13.85
N PHE A 502 -5.67 -23.64 -13.22
CA PHE A 502 -5.07 -24.31 -12.05
C PHE A 502 -4.65 -25.76 -12.34
N ASN A 503 -4.45 -26.10 -13.61
CA ASN A 503 -3.98 -27.43 -14.00
C ASN A 503 -2.67 -27.78 -13.26
N ASN A 504 -2.61 -28.97 -12.64
CA ASN A 504 -1.47 -29.43 -11.84
C ASN A 504 -1.14 -28.56 -10.59
N CYS A 505 -2.08 -27.76 -10.06
CA CYS A 505 -1.94 -27.12 -8.77
C CYS A 505 -2.22 -28.12 -7.63
N THR A 506 -1.31 -29.08 -7.42
CA THR A 506 -1.55 -30.29 -6.62
C THR A 506 -1.89 -30.01 -5.15
N ASN A 507 -1.42 -28.91 -4.56
CA ASN A 507 -1.71 -28.50 -3.18
C ASN A 507 -2.93 -27.57 -3.06
N LEU A 508 -3.66 -27.32 -4.14
CA LEU A 508 -4.82 -26.41 -4.11
C LEU A 508 -5.94 -27.00 -3.24
N SER A 509 -6.33 -26.31 -2.20
CA SER A 509 -7.34 -26.77 -1.23
C SER A 509 -8.60 -25.91 -1.22
N SER A 510 -8.57 -24.69 -1.77
CA SER A 510 -9.73 -23.80 -1.80
C SER A 510 -9.78 -23.00 -3.10
N VAL A 511 -10.95 -22.98 -3.74
CA VAL A 511 -11.21 -22.17 -4.94
C VAL A 511 -12.57 -21.51 -4.80
N THR A 512 -12.64 -20.22 -5.11
CA THR A 512 -13.89 -19.47 -5.29
C THR A 512 -14.08 -19.21 -6.79
N MET A 513 -15.25 -19.57 -7.35
CA MET A 513 -15.67 -19.32 -8.72
C MET A 513 -17.12 -18.83 -8.72
N LEU A 514 -17.34 -17.53 -8.81
CA LEU A 514 -18.66 -16.91 -8.69
C LEU A 514 -19.35 -16.65 -10.04
N ALA A 515 -18.89 -17.27 -11.11
CA ALA A 515 -19.57 -17.17 -12.40
C ALA A 515 -21.00 -17.74 -12.33
N PRO A 516 -22.02 -17.04 -12.87
CA PRO A 516 -23.39 -17.54 -12.93
C PRO A 516 -23.51 -18.78 -13.83
N SER A 517 -24.50 -19.64 -13.55
CA SER A 517 -24.73 -20.88 -14.33
C SER A 517 -24.87 -20.64 -15.83
N LYS A 518 -25.52 -19.56 -16.23
CA LYS A 518 -25.69 -19.18 -17.65
C LYS A 518 -24.38 -18.94 -18.37
N GLU A 519 -23.40 -18.35 -17.68
CA GLU A 519 -22.06 -18.11 -18.22
C GLU A 519 -21.28 -19.42 -18.32
N ILE A 520 -21.37 -20.29 -17.30
CA ILE A 520 -20.71 -21.60 -17.27
C ILE A 520 -21.22 -22.51 -18.39
N THR A 521 -22.52 -22.44 -18.73
CA THR A 521 -23.14 -23.28 -19.77
C THR A 521 -23.06 -22.68 -21.18
N PHE A 522 -22.63 -21.43 -21.30
CA PHE A 522 -22.61 -20.71 -22.59
C PHE A 522 -21.64 -21.33 -23.60
N SER A 523 -20.51 -21.88 -23.14
CA SER A 523 -19.48 -22.49 -24.01
C SER A 523 -18.80 -23.68 -23.34
N GLU A 524 -18.34 -24.65 -24.13
CA GLU A 524 -17.55 -25.80 -23.67
C GLU A 524 -16.05 -25.48 -23.58
N PHE A 525 -15.62 -24.27 -23.97
CA PHE A 525 -14.22 -23.94 -24.19
C PHE A 525 -13.63 -22.94 -23.17
N HIS A 526 -14.40 -22.36 -22.25
CA HIS A 526 -13.88 -21.31 -21.38
C HIS A 526 -13.28 -21.79 -20.05
N LEU A 527 -13.60 -23.04 -19.62
CA LEU A 527 -13.15 -23.66 -18.37
C LEU A 527 -12.50 -25.04 -18.59
N GLU A 528 -12.05 -25.34 -19.83
CA GLU A 528 -11.53 -26.66 -20.15
C GLU A 528 -10.31 -27.00 -19.27
N ASN A 529 -10.43 -28.09 -18.48
CA ASN A 529 -9.37 -28.59 -17.62
C ASN A 529 -8.81 -27.57 -16.60
N TRP A 530 -9.59 -26.54 -16.23
CA TRP A 530 -9.12 -25.48 -15.34
C TRP A 530 -8.71 -25.98 -13.95
N LEU A 531 -9.30 -27.08 -13.45
CA LEU A 531 -8.96 -27.77 -12.19
C LEU A 531 -8.36 -29.16 -12.42
N ASN A 532 -7.93 -29.49 -13.63
CA ASN A 532 -7.37 -30.83 -13.91
C ASN A 532 -6.14 -31.09 -13.02
N ASN A 533 -6.12 -32.22 -12.33
CA ASN A 533 -5.07 -32.61 -11.38
C ASN A 533 -4.82 -31.57 -10.24
N ALA A 534 -5.78 -30.70 -9.96
CA ALA A 534 -5.69 -29.74 -8.85
C ALA A 534 -6.12 -30.41 -7.52
N GLY A 535 -5.43 -30.07 -6.42
CA GLY A 535 -5.73 -30.58 -5.09
C GLY A 535 -5.53 -32.08 -4.91
N THR A 536 -4.65 -32.70 -5.69
CA THR A 536 -4.42 -34.17 -5.69
C THR A 536 -3.30 -34.60 -4.74
N ASP A 537 -2.54 -33.68 -4.17
CA ASP A 537 -1.51 -34.01 -3.18
C ASP A 537 -2.11 -34.69 -1.95
N GLN A 538 -1.44 -35.70 -1.42
CA GLN A 538 -1.91 -36.48 -0.27
C GLN A 538 -2.07 -35.67 1.01
N SER A 539 -1.41 -34.52 1.13
CA SER A 539 -1.54 -33.59 2.25
C SER A 539 -2.86 -32.80 2.21
N VAL A 540 -3.52 -32.68 1.06
CA VAL A 540 -4.80 -31.97 0.89
C VAL A 540 -5.95 -32.87 1.35
N LYS A 541 -6.30 -32.81 2.62
CA LYS A 541 -7.37 -33.63 3.23
C LYS A 541 -8.77 -33.08 2.97
N ASN A 542 -8.90 -31.75 2.96
CA ASN A 542 -10.18 -31.07 2.81
C ASN A 542 -10.09 -30.07 1.66
N ARG A 543 -11.03 -30.15 0.73
CA ARG A 543 -11.18 -29.18 -0.35
C ARG A 543 -12.43 -28.35 -0.13
N THR A 544 -12.38 -27.10 -0.55
CA THR A 544 -13.55 -26.19 -0.53
C THR A 544 -13.70 -25.55 -1.90
N LEU A 545 -14.84 -25.75 -2.52
CA LEU A 545 -15.26 -25.06 -3.73
C LEU A 545 -16.39 -24.10 -3.36
N LYS A 546 -16.18 -22.80 -3.56
CA LYS A 546 -17.21 -21.79 -3.38
C LYS A 546 -17.71 -21.36 -4.76
N VAL A 547 -19.03 -21.42 -4.98
CA VAL A 547 -19.70 -21.09 -6.24
C VAL A 547 -20.77 -20.04 -6.03
N GLN A 548 -21.31 -19.46 -7.09
CA GLN A 548 -22.39 -18.47 -7.02
C GLN A 548 -23.63 -19.03 -6.29
N ASP A 549 -24.08 -20.21 -6.72
CA ASP A 549 -25.26 -20.91 -6.20
C ASP A 549 -25.27 -22.39 -6.62
N LYS A 550 -26.30 -23.14 -6.23
CA LYS A 550 -26.46 -24.55 -6.62
C LYS A 550 -26.56 -24.74 -8.14
N ALA A 551 -27.17 -23.82 -8.88
CA ALA A 551 -27.26 -23.91 -10.33
C ALA A 551 -25.89 -23.78 -11.01
N ALA A 552 -25.02 -22.90 -10.50
CA ALA A 552 -23.63 -22.78 -10.96
C ALA A 552 -22.83 -24.06 -10.67
N TYR A 553 -23.02 -24.69 -9.50
CA TYR A 553 -22.38 -25.96 -9.18
C TYR A 553 -22.82 -27.07 -10.15
N GLU A 554 -24.11 -27.22 -10.41
CA GLU A 554 -24.62 -28.22 -11.32
C GLU A 554 -24.15 -27.99 -12.77
N ALA A 555 -24.04 -26.73 -13.18
CA ALA A 555 -23.47 -26.39 -14.49
C ALA A 555 -21.98 -26.81 -14.60
N LEU A 556 -21.18 -26.60 -13.58
CA LEU A 556 -19.78 -27.07 -13.54
C LEU A 556 -19.71 -28.61 -13.54
N LYS A 557 -20.57 -29.29 -12.73
CA LYS A 557 -20.61 -30.75 -12.59
C LYS A 557 -21.03 -31.44 -13.88
N ALA A 558 -21.86 -30.80 -14.70
CA ALA A 558 -22.38 -31.35 -15.97
C ALA A 558 -21.24 -31.63 -16.99
N ASN A 559 -20.08 -30.97 -16.87
CA ASN A 559 -18.93 -31.20 -17.73
C ASN A 559 -17.72 -31.69 -16.93
N ALA A 560 -17.31 -32.95 -17.14
CA ALA A 560 -16.18 -33.55 -16.41
C ALA A 560 -14.85 -32.82 -16.63
N LYS A 561 -14.68 -32.06 -17.72
CA LYS A 561 -13.52 -31.21 -17.95
C LYS A 561 -13.57 -29.91 -17.12
N PHE A 562 -14.76 -29.49 -16.64
CA PHE A 562 -14.94 -28.31 -15.81
C PHE A 562 -14.78 -28.65 -14.33
N LEU A 563 -15.40 -29.75 -13.86
CA LEU A 563 -15.34 -30.15 -12.46
C LEU A 563 -14.92 -31.61 -12.28
N PRO A 564 -13.62 -31.86 -12.03
CA PRO A 564 -13.14 -33.21 -11.77
C PRO A 564 -13.70 -33.77 -10.45
N THR A 565 -13.80 -35.09 -10.35
CA THR A 565 -14.48 -35.82 -9.26
C THR A 565 -14.00 -35.43 -7.86
N ASN A 566 -12.72 -35.11 -7.68
CA ASN A 566 -12.17 -34.72 -6.40
C ASN A 566 -12.64 -33.33 -5.92
N TRP A 567 -13.29 -32.53 -6.77
CA TRP A 567 -13.90 -31.26 -6.47
C TRP A 567 -15.44 -31.31 -6.41
N GLN A 568 -16.05 -32.49 -6.51
CA GLN A 568 -17.49 -32.69 -6.40
C GLN A 568 -17.92 -32.99 -4.97
N ILE A 569 -19.19 -32.78 -4.64
CA ILE A 569 -19.81 -33.13 -3.35
C ILE A 569 -19.49 -34.61 -3.02
N GLY A 570 -19.18 -34.89 -1.76
CA GLY A 570 -18.65 -36.17 -1.30
C GLY A 570 -17.12 -36.23 -1.23
N ASN A 571 -16.40 -35.50 -2.08
CA ASN A 571 -14.92 -35.36 -2.06
C ASN A 571 -14.46 -33.93 -1.75
N CYS A 572 -15.38 -32.95 -1.82
CA CYS A 572 -15.13 -31.54 -1.63
C CYS A 572 -16.32 -30.92 -0.89
N LYS A 573 -16.06 -30.01 0.02
CA LYS A 573 -17.08 -29.15 0.61
C LYS A 573 -17.46 -28.08 -0.41
N VAL A 574 -18.74 -28.02 -0.80
CA VAL A 574 -19.24 -27.03 -1.75
C VAL A 574 -20.09 -25.99 -1.02
N LEU A 575 -19.77 -24.72 -1.22
CA LEU A 575 -20.46 -23.59 -0.60
C LEU A 575 -21.06 -22.67 -1.67
N ASP A 576 -22.19 -22.03 -1.35
CA ASP A 576 -22.69 -20.90 -2.14
C ASP A 576 -21.90 -19.60 -1.84
N LYS A 577 -22.23 -18.52 -2.54
CA LYS A 577 -21.59 -17.19 -2.34
C LYS A 577 -21.76 -16.64 -0.92
N ASP A 578 -22.79 -17.04 -0.20
CA ASP A 578 -23.10 -16.60 1.17
C ASP A 578 -22.46 -17.52 2.23
N GLY A 579 -21.81 -18.61 1.81
CA GLY A 579 -21.11 -19.57 2.67
C GLY A 579 -21.98 -20.71 3.17
N ASN A 580 -23.22 -20.86 2.68
CA ASN A 580 -24.07 -21.98 3.01
C ASN A 580 -23.61 -23.24 2.24
N GLU A 581 -23.67 -24.39 2.88
CA GLU A 581 -23.27 -25.64 2.25
C GLU A 581 -24.32 -26.13 1.25
N ILE A 582 -23.85 -26.41 0.02
CA ILE A 582 -24.66 -27.02 -1.03
C ILE A 582 -24.57 -28.53 -0.87
N THR A 583 -25.72 -29.17 -0.72
CA THR A 583 -25.86 -30.64 -0.67
C THR A 583 -26.51 -31.16 -1.93
N GLU A 584 -26.42 -32.49 -2.19
CA GLU A 584 -27.00 -33.15 -3.34
C GLU A 584 -28.53 -32.96 -3.47
#